data_9751d7943ac9b777cff6a2350faacee2
#
_entry.id   9751d7943ac9b777cff6a2350faacee2
#
_cell.length_a   1.000
_cell.length_b   1.000
_cell.length_c   1.000
_cell.angle_alpha   90.00
_cell.angle_beta   90.00
_cell.angle_gamma   90.00
#
_symmetry.space_group_name_H-M   'P 1'
#
loop_
_entity.id
_entity.type
_entity.pdbx_description
1 polymer ?
#
loop_
_entity_poly.entity_id
_entity_poly.type
_entity_poly.pdbx_seq_one_letter_code
_entity_poly.pdbx_strand_id
1 'polypeptide(L)'
;EGVKFHNGNEMTADDVVASMNRWIEKSPKANTLIGGSTFEKVDDYTVKMTANQASSDIITVLANPIMFAAIYPAEIVEAATDEGISEFIGTGPYKLAEWKQDQYIKLEKNDDYQGNENATSGLASKKTAATKTLVFDFVTDASTRLAGAQNGQYDVVEEIPLDNYDDLAN
;
A
#
# COMPACT_ATOMS: atom_id res chain seq x y z
N GLU A 1 12.66 10.50 -10.18
CA GLU A 1 14.07 10.07 -10.05
C GLU A 1 14.39 9.87 -8.56
N GLY A 2 15.31 8.96 -8.26
CA GLY A 2 15.83 8.73 -6.92
C GLY A 2 14.92 7.96 -5.96
N VAL A 3 13.70 7.59 -6.33
CA VAL A 3 12.83 6.76 -5.50
C VAL A 3 13.31 5.32 -5.54
N LYS A 4 13.58 4.74 -4.37
CA LYS A 4 14.08 3.38 -4.26
C LYS A 4 13.02 2.42 -3.74
N PHE A 5 12.99 1.23 -4.31
CA PHE A 5 12.30 0.08 -3.74
C PHE A 5 13.00 -0.45 -2.48
N HIS A 6 12.30 -1.28 -1.72
CA HIS A 6 12.83 -1.92 -0.51
C HIS A 6 14.05 -2.82 -0.76
N ASN A 7 14.25 -3.29 -2.00
CA ASN A 7 15.43 -4.05 -2.43
C ASN A 7 16.63 -3.17 -2.84
N GLY A 8 16.47 -1.83 -2.81
CA GLY A 8 17.50 -0.86 -3.15
C GLY A 8 17.54 -0.42 -4.62
N ASN A 9 16.81 -1.08 -5.51
CA ASN A 9 16.71 -0.68 -6.92
C ASN A 9 15.94 0.63 -7.06
N GLU A 10 16.33 1.47 -8.01
CA GLU A 10 15.59 2.69 -8.33
C GLU A 10 14.33 2.37 -9.13
N MET A 11 13.22 3.01 -8.78
CA MET A 11 11.96 2.90 -9.50
C MET A 11 12.04 3.69 -10.81
N THR A 12 11.67 3.06 -11.91
CA THR A 12 11.65 3.62 -13.26
C THR A 12 10.26 3.57 -13.88
N ALA A 13 10.14 4.11 -15.08
CA ALA A 13 8.91 4.06 -15.86
C ALA A 13 8.49 2.62 -16.21
N ASP A 14 9.43 1.68 -16.35
CA ASP A 14 9.11 0.28 -16.64
C ASP A 14 8.31 -0.35 -15.50
N ASP A 15 8.70 -0.08 -14.25
CA ASP A 15 8.00 -0.56 -13.05
C ASP A 15 6.58 -0.01 -12.96
N VAL A 16 6.43 1.28 -13.25
CA VAL A 16 5.13 1.95 -13.25
C VAL A 16 4.23 1.38 -14.35
N VAL A 17 4.74 1.21 -15.57
CA VAL A 17 3.98 0.67 -16.71
C VAL A 17 3.52 -0.75 -16.42
N ALA A 18 4.40 -1.63 -15.96
CA ALA A 18 4.06 -3.01 -15.62
C ALA A 18 2.98 -3.07 -14.53
N SER A 19 3.18 -2.33 -13.44
CA SER A 19 2.26 -2.31 -12.30
C SER A 19 0.89 -1.73 -12.65
N MET A 20 0.84 -0.60 -13.36
CA MET A 20 -0.41 0.09 -13.67
C MET A 20 -1.25 -0.68 -14.70
N ASN A 21 -0.63 -1.27 -15.72
CA ASN A 21 -1.36 -2.10 -16.68
C ASN A 21 -1.92 -3.36 -16.01
N ARG A 22 -1.13 -4.03 -15.14
CA ARG A 22 -1.64 -5.14 -14.34
C ARG A 22 -2.79 -4.72 -13.42
N TRP A 23 -2.68 -3.57 -12.76
CA TRP A 23 -3.71 -3.06 -11.88
C TRP A 23 -5.05 -2.84 -12.61
N ILE A 24 -5.04 -2.26 -13.82
CA ILE A 24 -6.26 -2.12 -14.63
C ILE A 24 -6.85 -3.49 -14.95
N GLU A 25 -6.02 -4.46 -15.30
CA GLU A 25 -6.47 -5.82 -15.64
C GLU A 25 -7.07 -6.57 -14.44
N LYS A 26 -6.37 -6.55 -13.29
CA LYS A 26 -6.71 -7.40 -12.12
C LYS A 26 -7.68 -6.74 -11.14
N SER A 27 -7.80 -5.43 -11.11
CA SER A 27 -8.76 -4.71 -10.25
C SER A 27 -10.13 -4.63 -10.93
N PRO A 28 -11.18 -5.33 -10.44
CA PRO A 28 -12.50 -5.30 -11.08
C PRO A 28 -13.06 -3.89 -11.24
N LYS A 29 -12.78 -3.03 -10.26
CA LYS A 29 -13.28 -1.66 -10.24
C LYS A 29 -12.50 -0.74 -11.19
N ALA A 30 -11.16 -0.87 -11.24
CA ALA A 30 -10.35 -0.15 -12.21
C ALA A 30 -10.68 -0.59 -13.64
N ASN A 31 -10.83 -1.89 -13.86
CA ASN A 31 -11.25 -2.44 -15.16
C ASN A 31 -12.61 -1.90 -15.61
N THR A 32 -13.58 -1.82 -14.70
CA THR A 32 -14.92 -1.28 -15.02
C THR A 32 -14.88 0.21 -15.39
N LEU A 33 -14.08 1.01 -14.70
CA LEU A 33 -14.08 2.48 -14.83
C LEU A 33 -13.13 3.00 -15.91
N ILE A 34 -11.98 2.37 -16.07
CA ILE A 34 -10.91 2.77 -16.99
C ILE A 34 -10.34 1.61 -17.81
N GLY A 35 -11.04 0.50 -17.87
CA GLY A 35 -10.64 -0.67 -18.66
C GLY A 35 -10.41 -0.33 -20.12
N GLY A 36 -9.41 -0.96 -20.75
CA GLY A 36 -8.96 -0.64 -22.10
C GLY A 36 -8.07 0.60 -22.21
N SER A 37 -7.85 1.32 -21.10
CA SER A 37 -6.79 2.34 -21.03
C SER A 37 -5.43 1.65 -20.86
N THR A 38 -4.36 2.31 -21.31
CA THR A 38 -2.98 1.78 -21.26
C THR A 38 -2.02 2.79 -20.68
N PHE A 39 -0.98 2.26 -20.04
CA PHE A 39 0.18 3.03 -19.62
C PHE A 39 1.37 2.65 -20.50
N GLU A 40 2.10 3.63 -20.99
CA GLU A 40 3.24 3.48 -21.92
C GLU A 40 4.43 4.28 -21.41
N LYS A 41 5.62 3.72 -21.54
CA LYS A 41 6.88 4.42 -21.25
C LYS A 41 7.16 5.45 -22.34
N VAL A 42 7.47 6.68 -21.95
CA VAL A 42 7.98 7.73 -22.85
C VAL A 42 9.49 7.83 -22.74
N ASP A 43 10.00 7.84 -21.52
CA ASP A 43 11.42 7.76 -21.16
C ASP A 43 11.56 7.09 -19.77
N ASP A 44 12.76 7.04 -19.22
CA ASP A 44 13.03 6.30 -17.98
C ASP A 44 12.24 6.81 -16.77
N TYR A 45 11.74 8.04 -16.79
CA TYR A 45 10.99 8.65 -15.69
C TYR A 45 9.68 9.30 -16.11
N THR A 46 9.24 9.07 -17.35
CA THR A 46 7.99 9.59 -17.87
C THR A 46 7.10 8.47 -18.38
N VAL A 47 5.90 8.41 -17.83
CA VAL A 47 4.85 7.48 -18.24
C VAL A 47 3.65 8.25 -18.77
N LYS A 48 3.12 7.80 -19.90
CA LYS A 48 1.91 8.35 -20.52
C LYS A 48 0.76 7.37 -20.32
N MET A 49 -0.37 7.86 -19.83
CA MET A 49 -1.63 7.13 -19.85
C MET A 49 -2.42 7.54 -21.08
N THR A 50 -2.90 6.54 -21.82
CA THR A 50 -3.86 6.72 -22.92
C THR A 50 -5.20 6.15 -22.49
N ALA A 51 -6.19 7.01 -22.28
CA ALA A 51 -7.52 6.60 -21.86
C ALA A 51 -8.29 5.98 -23.02
N ASN A 52 -9.02 4.90 -22.78
CA ASN A 52 -9.89 4.27 -23.78
C ASN A 52 -11.02 5.21 -24.21
N GLN A 53 -11.53 6.02 -23.28
CA GLN A 53 -12.52 7.06 -23.55
C GLN A 53 -12.26 8.28 -22.67
N ALA A 54 -12.72 9.44 -23.13
CA ALA A 54 -12.66 10.65 -22.31
C ALA A 54 -13.56 10.50 -21.08
N SER A 55 -12.98 10.67 -19.89
CA SER A 55 -13.71 10.61 -18.62
C SER A 55 -13.11 11.59 -17.61
N SER A 56 -13.99 12.31 -16.91
CA SER A 56 -13.61 13.16 -15.78
C SER A 56 -13.17 12.35 -14.55
N ASP A 57 -13.50 11.05 -14.51
CA ASP A 57 -13.34 10.21 -13.32
C ASP A 57 -11.94 9.59 -13.21
N ILE A 58 -11.10 9.68 -14.25
CA ILE A 58 -9.77 9.08 -14.29
C ILE A 58 -8.94 9.48 -13.07
N ILE A 59 -8.87 10.77 -12.77
CA ILE A 59 -8.10 11.28 -11.61
C ILE A 59 -8.68 10.77 -10.30
N THR A 60 -10.00 10.71 -10.18
CA THR A 60 -10.68 10.18 -8.98
C THR A 60 -10.39 8.69 -8.79
N VAL A 61 -10.38 7.92 -9.88
CA VAL A 61 -10.06 6.48 -9.85
C VAL A 61 -8.61 6.26 -9.40
N LEU A 62 -7.66 7.00 -9.97
CA LEU A 62 -6.25 6.91 -9.61
C LEU A 62 -5.95 7.37 -8.18
N ALA A 63 -6.73 8.32 -7.65
CA ALA A 63 -6.58 8.85 -6.29
C ALA A 63 -7.36 8.06 -5.23
N ASN A 64 -8.08 7.00 -5.60
CA ASN A 64 -8.96 6.29 -4.68
C ASN A 64 -8.16 5.41 -3.70
N PRO A 65 -8.27 5.64 -2.37
CA PRO A 65 -7.49 4.91 -1.37
C PRO A 65 -7.94 3.46 -1.16
N ILE A 66 -9.14 3.09 -1.62
CA ILE A 66 -9.68 1.72 -1.49
C ILE A 66 -9.21 0.81 -2.64
N MET A 67 -8.81 1.43 -3.77
CA MET A 67 -8.40 0.71 -4.99
C MET A 67 -7.02 1.16 -5.45
N PHE A 68 -6.17 1.59 -4.55
CA PHE A 68 -4.86 2.11 -4.93
C PHE A 68 -4.06 1.11 -5.78
N ALA A 69 -3.36 1.64 -6.77
CA ALA A 69 -2.39 0.88 -7.54
C ALA A 69 -1.06 0.84 -6.77
N ALA A 70 -0.61 -0.34 -6.41
CA ALA A 70 0.71 -0.52 -5.84
C ALA A 70 1.75 -0.68 -6.96
N ILE A 71 2.84 0.07 -6.86
CA ILE A 71 3.95 -0.05 -7.82
C ILE A 71 4.97 -1.04 -7.26
N TYR A 72 5.26 -2.06 -8.05
CA TYR A 72 6.22 -3.12 -7.79
C TYR A 72 7.36 -3.05 -8.82
N PRO A 73 8.54 -3.61 -8.55
CA PRO A 73 9.54 -3.87 -9.58
C PRO A 73 8.95 -4.65 -10.75
N ALA A 74 9.28 -4.27 -11.98
CA ALA A 74 8.71 -4.87 -13.20
C ALA A 74 8.91 -6.38 -13.24
N GLU A 75 10.07 -6.87 -12.84
CA GLU A 75 10.39 -8.29 -12.78
C GLU A 75 9.46 -9.09 -11.85
N ILE A 76 8.99 -8.47 -10.76
CA ILE A 76 8.03 -9.11 -9.83
C ILE A 76 6.63 -9.17 -10.48
N VAL A 77 6.25 -8.10 -11.17
CA VAL A 77 4.98 -8.05 -11.89
C VAL A 77 4.94 -9.09 -13.02
N GLU A 78 6.02 -9.22 -13.78
CA GLU A 78 6.17 -10.19 -14.88
C GLU A 78 6.19 -11.64 -14.38
N ALA A 79 6.77 -11.88 -13.21
CA ALA A 79 6.80 -13.20 -12.57
C ALA A 79 5.47 -13.57 -11.88
N ALA A 80 4.52 -12.64 -11.76
CA ALA A 80 3.27 -12.86 -11.06
C ALA A 80 2.39 -13.88 -11.77
N THR A 81 1.78 -14.78 -10.99
CA THR A 81 0.85 -15.81 -11.45
C THR A 81 -0.61 -15.39 -11.27
N ASP A 82 -1.55 -16.29 -11.57
CA ASP A 82 -2.97 -16.09 -11.27
C ASP A 82 -3.24 -16.06 -9.75
N GLU A 83 -2.36 -16.62 -8.93
CA GLU A 83 -2.43 -16.53 -7.46
C GLU A 83 -2.03 -15.15 -6.92
N GLY A 84 -1.38 -14.32 -7.74
CA GLY A 84 -1.01 -12.96 -7.40
C GLY A 84 0.49 -12.67 -7.43
N ILE A 85 0.87 -11.64 -6.70
CA ILE A 85 2.26 -11.20 -6.48
C ILE A 85 2.83 -12.01 -5.31
N SER A 86 4.01 -12.59 -5.48
CA SER A 86 4.67 -13.43 -4.46
C SER A 86 5.62 -12.64 -3.54
N GLU A 87 6.12 -11.49 -3.99
CA GLU A 87 7.05 -10.66 -3.23
C GLU A 87 6.49 -9.26 -3.00
N PHE A 88 6.48 -8.82 -1.73
CA PHE A 88 5.90 -7.53 -1.33
C PHE A 88 6.99 -6.47 -1.19
N ILE A 89 7.53 -6.04 -2.32
CA ILE A 89 8.56 -5.01 -2.43
C ILE A 89 7.91 -3.72 -2.94
N GLY A 90 7.92 -2.68 -2.13
CA GLY A 90 7.37 -1.37 -2.46
C GLY A 90 8.39 -0.26 -2.23
N THR A 91 7.92 0.99 -2.25
CA THR A 91 8.74 2.20 -2.04
C THR A 91 8.39 2.93 -0.74
N GLY A 92 7.64 2.29 0.16
CA GLY A 92 7.09 2.90 1.36
C GLY A 92 8.09 3.06 2.51
N PRO A 93 7.67 3.76 3.60
CA PRO A 93 8.50 3.99 4.78
C PRO A 93 8.72 2.75 5.66
N TYR A 94 7.99 1.69 5.41
CA TYR A 94 8.14 0.38 6.06
C TYR A 94 8.21 -0.72 5.01
N LYS A 95 9.00 -1.75 5.28
CA LYS A 95 9.15 -2.96 4.46
C LYS A 95 8.69 -4.19 5.21
N LEU A 96 8.17 -5.17 4.50
CA LEU A 96 7.77 -6.45 5.06
C LEU A 96 9.00 -7.21 5.59
N ALA A 97 9.00 -7.50 6.89
CA ALA A 97 10.02 -8.31 7.53
C ALA A 97 9.58 -9.76 7.70
N GLU A 98 8.33 -9.97 8.09
CA GLU A 98 7.76 -11.29 8.29
C GLU A 98 6.25 -11.26 8.12
N TRP A 99 5.71 -12.26 7.48
CA TRP A 99 4.26 -12.52 7.45
C TRP A 99 4.00 -13.95 7.88
N LYS A 100 3.32 -14.08 9.01
CA LYS A 100 2.88 -15.35 9.54
C LYS A 100 1.37 -15.44 9.35
N GLN A 101 0.96 -16.26 8.40
CA GLN A 101 -0.45 -16.35 8.01
C GLN A 101 -1.33 -16.61 9.24
N ASP A 102 -2.46 -15.91 9.29
CA ASP A 102 -3.46 -15.97 10.36
C ASP A 102 -2.94 -15.60 11.78
N GLN A 103 -1.72 -15.09 11.90
CA GLN A 103 -1.12 -14.69 13.17
C GLN A 103 -0.74 -13.22 13.19
N TYR A 104 0.23 -12.81 12.37
CA TYR A 104 0.68 -11.42 12.34
C TYR A 104 1.41 -11.04 11.04
N ILE A 105 1.47 -9.73 10.80
CA ILE A 105 2.40 -9.11 9.85
C ILE A 105 3.37 -8.23 10.63
N LYS A 106 4.66 -8.44 10.41
CA LYS A 106 5.73 -7.62 10.97
C LYS A 106 6.36 -6.77 9.88
N LEU A 107 6.41 -5.48 10.11
CA LEU A 107 7.06 -4.51 9.24
C LEU A 107 8.26 -3.89 9.97
N GLU A 108 9.32 -3.59 9.21
CA GLU A 108 10.47 -2.87 9.70
C GLU A 108 10.64 -1.54 8.94
N LYS A 109 11.11 -0.53 9.65
CA LYS A 109 11.39 0.77 9.07
C LYS A 109 12.38 0.65 7.90
N ASN A 110 12.05 1.33 6.81
CA ASN A 110 12.94 1.52 5.67
C ASN A 110 13.77 2.78 5.91
N ASP A 111 15.03 2.63 6.29
CA ASP A 111 15.91 3.76 6.56
C ASP A 111 16.33 4.52 5.28
N ASP A 112 16.20 3.88 4.12
CA ASP A 112 16.47 4.51 2.81
C ASP A 112 15.24 5.26 2.25
N TYR A 113 14.12 5.28 2.97
CA TYR A 113 12.91 5.94 2.51
C TYR A 113 13.10 7.45 2.37
N GLN A 114 12.89 7.94 1.16
CA GLN A 114 12.90 9.36 0.84
C GLN A 114 11.45 9.86 0.76
N GLY A 115 10.99 10.45 1.85
CA GLY A 115 9.64 11.01 1.93
C GLY A 115 9.47 12.26 1.07
N ASN A 116 8.22 12.52 0.70
CA ASN A 116 7.84 13.79 0.10
C ASN A 116 7.74 14.85 1.22
N GLU A 117 8.47 15.96 1.10
CA GLU A 117 8.50 17.04 2.10
C GLU A 117 7.29 18.00 1.99
N ASN A 118 6.40 17.81 1.01
CA ASN A 118 5.19 18.62 0.91
C ASN A 118 4.28 18.40 2.13
N ALA A 119 3.48 19.42 2.45
CA ALA A 119 2.50 19.34 3.53
C ALA A 119 1.54 18.17 3.35
N THR A 120 1.18 17.52 4.44
CA THR A 120 0.25 16.39 4.41
C THR A 120 -1.14 16.82 3.99
N SER A 121 -1.79 15.99 3.17
CA SER A 121 -3.19 16.13 2.80
C SER A 121 -3.82 14.74 2.77
N GLY A 122 -4.56 14.38 3.81
CA GLY A 122 -5.07 13.03 3.99
C GLY A 122 -3.95 11.98 3.99
N LEU A 123 -4.03 11.00 3.10
CA LEU A 123 -3.03 9.95 2.94
C LEU A 123 -1.86 10.34 2.03
N ALA A 124 -1.87 11.55 1.47
CA ALA A 124 -0.83 12.03 0.56
C ALA A 124 0.29 12.78 1.30
N SER A 125 1.41 12.98 0.59
CA SER A 125 2.56 13.80 0.99
C SER A 125 3.45 13.17 2.06
N LYS A 126 3.97 13.97 3.00
CA LYS A 126 4.98 13.55 3.96
C LYS A 126 4.49 12.39 4.83
N LYS A 127 5.29 11.32 4.87
CA LYS A 127 5.10 10.19 5.79
C LYS A 127 6.35 10.03 6.65
N THR A 128 6.15 9.91 7.96
CA THR A 128 7.26 9.75 8.91
C THR A 128 7.14 8.40 9.59
N ALA A 129 8.16 7.55 9.39
CA ALA A 129 8.30 6.30 10.13
C ALA A 129 8.85 6.60 11.52
N ALA A 130 7.97 6.71 12.53
CA ALA A 130 8.36 7.07 13.89
C ALA A 130 8.93 5.86 14.67
N THR A 131 8.40 4.67 14.44
CA THR A 131 8.79 3.43 15.12
C THR A 131 9.74 2.60 14.25
N LYS A 132 10.58 1.78 14.88
CA LYS A 132 11.49 0.87 14.16
C LYS A 132 10.76 -0.35 13.59
N THR A 133 9.77 -0.84 14.34
CA THR A 133 9.03 -2.07 14.01
C THR A 133 7.55 -1.82 14.24
N LEU A 134 6.72 -2.31 13.33
CA LEU A 134 5.28 -2.40 13.48
C LEU A 134 4.88 -3.86 13.41
N VAL A 135 4.02 -4.30 14.33
CA VAL A 135 3.44 -5.65 14.31
C VAL A 135 1.93 -5.51 14.27
N PHE A 136 1.30 -6.12 13.28
CA PHE A 136 -0.14 -6.19 13.14
C PHE A 136 -0.58 -7.60 13.52
N ASP A 137 -1.07 -7.79 14.75
CA ASP A 137 -1.58 -9.06 15.24
C ASP A 137 -3.03 -9.28 14.79
N PHE A 138 -3.33 -10.47 14.28
CA PHE A 138 -4.67 -10.84 13.85
C PHE A 138 -5.45 -11.48 15.01
N VAL A 139 -6.06 -10.65 15.84
CA VAL A 139 -6.84 -11.08 17.00
C VAL A 139 -8.33 -10.94 16.67
N THR A 140 -8.97 -12.07 16.37
CA THR A 140 -10.38 -12.10 15.91
C THR A 140 -11.38 -11.86 17.03
N ASP A 141 -11.08 -12.27 18.27
CA ASP A 141 -11.96 -12.11 19.41
C ASP A 141 -11.90 -10.70 20.02
N ALA A 142 -13.05 -10.01 20.07
CA ALA A 142 -13.13 -8.64 20.53
C ALA A 142 -12.82 -8.49 22.04
N SER A 143 -13.17 -9.48 22.86
CA SER A 143 -12.90 -9.46 24.30
C SER A 143 -11.41 -9.60 24.58
N THR A 144 -10.71 -10.41 23.77
CA THR A 144 -9.24 -10.55 23.83
C THR A 144 -8.54 -9.26 23.41
N ARG A 145 -9.03 -8.58 22.36
CA ARG A 145 -8.50 -7.26 21.95
C ARG A 145 -8.69 -6.22 23.06
N LEU A 146 -9.89 -6.18 23.65
CA LEU A 146 -10.18 -5.27 24.77
C LEU A 146 -9.24 -5.52 25.96
N ALA A 147 -9.11 -6.77 26.40
CA ALA A 147 -8.22 -7.14 27.49
C ALA A 147 -6.76 -6.77 27.21
N GLY A 148 -6.30 -6.98 25.97
CA GLY A 148 -4.97 -6.60 25.53
C GLY A 148 -4.74 -5.10 25.54
N ALA A 149 -5.75 -4.30 25.19
CA ALA A 149 -5.70 -2.84 25.32
C ALA A 149 -5.59 -2.40 26.79
N GLN A 150 -6.42 -2.98 27.65
CA GLN A 150 -6.46 -2.63 29.09
C GLN A 150 -5.17 -2.99 29.84
N ASN A 151 -4.52 -4.08 29.46
CA ASN A 151 -3.28 -4.53 30.12
C ASN A 151 -1.99 -4.02 29.47
N GLY A 152 -2.11 -3.21 28.39
CA GLY A 152 -0.99 -2.64 27.68
C GLY A 152 -0.21 -3.63 26.79
N GLN A 153 -0.83 -4.74 26.41
CA GLN A 153 -0.24 -5.69 25.45
C GLN A 153 -0.17 -5.11 24.05
N TYR A 154 -1.16 -4.28 23.67
CA TYR A 154 -1.24 -3.63 22.37
C TYR A 154 -1.16 -2.12 22.53
N ASP A 155 -0.38 -1.45 21.69
CA ASP A 155 -0.28 0.01 21.65
C ASP A 155 -1.48 0.65 20.95
N VAL A 156 -2.09 -0.06 19.99
CA VAL A 156 -3.28 0.36 19.24
C VAL A 156 -4.19 -0.84 19.04
N VAL A 157 -5.47 -0.65 19.25
CA VAL A 157 -6.49 -1.68 19.04
C VAL A 157 -7.63 -1.10 18.21
N GLU A 158 -8.07 -1.84 17.19
CA GLU A 158 -9.21 -1.50 16.35
C GLU A 158 -10.46 -2.29 16.74
N GLU A 159 -11.63 -1.76 16.38
CA GLU A 159 -12.93 -2.44 16.54
C GLU A 159 -13.25 -2.86 18.00
N ILE A 160 -13.04 -1.96 18.94
CA ILE A 160 -13.50 -2.14 20.30
C ILE A 160 -15.03 -2.00 20.33
N PRO A 161 -15.78 -2.91 21.01
CA PRO A 161 -17.22 -2.79 21.16
C PRO A 161 -17.59 -1.46 21.84
N LEU A 162 -18.58 -0.77 21.30
CA LEU A 162 -19.01 0.57 21.79
C LEU A 162 -19.41 0.57 23.26
N ASP A 163 -19.99 -0.54 23.75
CA ASP A 163 -20.40 -0.70 25.15
C ASP A 163 -19.22 -0.63 26.15
N ASN A 164 -17.97 -0.83 25.66
CA ASN A 164 -16.78 -0.78 26.48
C ASN A 164 -15.99 0.53 26.34
N TYR A 165 -16.51 1.50 25.58
CA TYR A 165 -15.80 2.75 25.33
C TYR A 165 -15.54 3.53 26.63
N ASP A 166 -16.53 3.61 27.51
CA ASP A 166 -16.41 4.36 28.78
C ASP A 166 -15.38 3.72 29.72
N ASP A 167 -15.21 2.40 29.68
CA ASP A 167 -14.23 1.67 30.50
C ASP A 167 -12.78 1.95 30.05
N LEU A 168 -12.58 2.36 28.81
CA LEU A 168 -11.27 2.69 28.25
C LEU A 168 -10.96 4.19 28.27
N ALA A 169 -11.99 5.05 28.41
CA ALA A 169 -11.83 6.50 28.38
C ALA A 169 -11.41 7.08 29.75
N ASN A 170 -11.41 6.28 30.81
CA ASN A 170 -11.01 6.64 32.17
C ASN A 170 -9.69 6.00 32.55
#